data_5069b3465f05f1005eae02626ec372cf
#
_entry.id   5069b3465f05f1005eae02626ec372cf
#
_cell.length_a   1.000
_cell.length_b   1.000
_cell.length_c   1.000
_cell.angle_alpha   90.00
_cell.angle_beta   90.00
_cell.angle_gamma   90.00
#
_symmetry.space_group_name_H-M   'P 1'
#
loop_
_entity.id
_entity.type
_entity.pdbx_description
1 polymer ?
#
loop_
_entity_poly.entity_id
_entity_poly.type
_entity_poly.pdbx_seq_one_letter_code
_entity_poly.pdbx_strand_id
1 'polypeptide(L)'
;MSAGPMNDGPMAGGPVLIMAGGTGGHVFPALAVAKVLRARGVAVVWLGVPGSMESRLVPAQGFPIEWVRVAGIRGKGVTAWLLAPLRIANAVTQAMRVLRRVRPRSVLGAGGYVSGPGGIAAWLMRIPLFIHEQNAIAGMTNRWLARLATQVLEAFPGSFGTHVRAGTIGNPVREDIAAIAPPAERFAGRESRARLLIFGGSQGAQRLNSVVPLAIARLEPQDRPQVLHQSGERGLESTRAAYLEAKVEAQVLPFIDDMAKTYAWADLAVCRAGAMTVAELQAAGLGAIFVPLPIATDDHQTKNAAVMVGAGAARIIQERDLTPEALSALIAGLIKDRAALLKMAQAARAARITDAAARLADLCMAAGAPA
;
A
#
# COMPACT_ATOMS: atom_id res chain seq x y z
N MET A 1 20.50 15.15 31.68
CA MET A 1 20.87 15.84 30.44
C MET A 1 19.60 16.43 29.87
N SER A 2 19.49 17.76 29.92
CA SER A 2 18.31 18.56 29.55
C SER A 2 18.14 18.53 28.03
N ALA A 3 16.96 18.10 27.55
CA ALA A 3 16.57 18.27 26.18
C ALA A 3 16.31 19.77 25.94
N GLY A 4 17.10 20.38 25.08
CA GLY A 4 16.95 21.76 24.67
C GLY A 4 15.62 21.97 23.94
N PRO A 5 15.04 23.18 23.97
CA PRO A 5 13.79 23.49 23.29
C PRO A 5 13.97 23.38 21.79
N MET A 6 13.08 22.62 21.14
CA MET A 6 12.93 22.64 19.68
C MET A 6 12.55 24.04 19.25
N ASN A 7 13.31 24.55 18.31
CA ASN A 7 13.21 25.91 17.77
C ASN A 7 11.91 26.07 16.97
N ASP A 8 10.82 26.53 17.61
CA ASP A 8 9.54 26.89 17.00
C ASP A 8 9.59 28.28 16.34
N GLY A 9 10.51 28.46 15.40
CA GLY A 9 10.44 29.59 14.50
C GLY A 9 9.23 29.45 13.56
N PRO A 10 8.42 30.49 13.32
CA PRO A 10 7.30 30.42 12.41
C PRO A 10 7.81 30.15 10.98
N MET A 11 7.67 28.91 10.53
CA MET A 11 7.96 28.52 9.16
C MET A 11 7.05 29.28 8.21
N ALA A 12 7.62 29.99 7.23
CA ALA A 12 6.88 30.70 6.19
C ALA A 12 5.97 29.70 5.43
N GLY A 13 4.66 29.85 5.61
CA GLY A 13 3.64 29.00 5.01
C GLY A 13 3.07 27.96 6.02
N GLY A 14 1.73 27.83 6.08
CA GLY A 14 1.01 26.92 6.97
C GLY A 14 1.39 25.43 6.80
N PRO A 15 0.84 24.52 7.64
CA PRO A 15 1.11 23.09 7.56
C PRO A 15 0.57 22.48 6.25
N VAL A 16 1.02 21.28 5.91
CA VAL A 16 0.35 20.42 4.93
C VAL A 16 -0.70 19.59 5.65
N LEU A 17 -1.95 19.60 5.15
CA LEU A 17 -3.00 18.74 5.68
C LEU A 17 -3.11 17.48 4.84
N ILE A 18 -2.99 16.32 5.48
CA ILE A 18 -3.06 15.00 4.83
C ILE A 18 -4.39 14.33 5.16
N MET A 19 -5.06 13.83 4.15
CA MET A 19 -6.31 13.08 4.24
C MET A 19 -6.08 11.66 3.74
N ALA A 20 -5.99 10.71 4.64
CA ALA A 20 -5.90 9.30 4.30
C ALA A 20 -6.52 8.47 5.42
N GLY A 21 -7.39 7.53 5.06
CA GLY A 21 -8.07 6.75 6.08
C GLY A 21 -8.67 5.44 5.58
N GLY A 22 -9.19 4.68 6.53
CA GLY A 22 -9.91 3.43 6.31
C GLY A 22 -9.03 2.20 6.21
N THR A 23 -8.01 2.16 5.36
CA THR A 23 -7.14 0.99 5.16
C THR A 23 -5.66 1.35 5.20
N GLY A 24 -4.81 0.34 5.50
CA GLY A 24 -3.36 0.51 5.46
C GLY A 24 -2.83 0.95 4.09
N GLY A 25 -3.51 0.55 3.01
CA GLY A 25 -3.15 0.93 1.64
C GLY A 25 -3.17 2.45 1.40
N HIS A 26 -3.96 3.20 2.15
CA HIS A 26 -4.00 4.67 2.10
C HIS A 26 -3.12 5.31 3.19
N VAL A 27 -3.15 4.76 4.40
CA VAL A 27 -2.51 5.37 5.58
C VAL A 27 -0.99 5.27 5.50
N PHE A 28 -0.42 4.10 5.16
CA PHE A 28 1.03 3.92 5.13
C PHE A 28 1.76 4.77 4.08
N PRO A 29 1.31 4.85 2.81
CA PRO A 29 1.95 5.73 1.84
C PRO A 29 1.84 7.21 2.24
N ALA A 30 0.72 7.63 2.81
CA ALA A 30 0.54 8.98 3.30
C ALA A 30 1.45 9.30 4.50
N LEU A 31 1.69 8.32 5.41
CA LEU A 31 2.66 8.45 6.49
C LEU A 31 4.10 8.57 5.98
N ALA A 32 4.46 7.89 4.89
CA ALA A 32 5.77 8.06 4.26
C ALA A 32 5.97 9.51 3.79
N VAL A 33 4.97 10.10 3.14
CA VAL A 33 4.98 11.52 2.75
C VAL A 33 5.07 12.45 3.97
N ALA A 34 4.28 12.18 5.02
CA ALA A 34 4.30 12.96 6.26
C ALA A 34 5.69 12.96 6.92
N LYS A 35 6.39 11.83 6.92
CA LYS A 35 7.76 11.72 7.45
C LYS A 35 8.74 12.56 6.64
N VAL A 36 8.65 12.55 5.30
CA VAL A 36 9.50 13.38 4.43
C VAL A 36 9.24 14.87 4.68
N LEU A 37 7.96 15.29 4.76
CA LEU A 37 7.60 16.67 5.08
C LEU A 37 8.18 17.11 6.43
N ARG A 38 8.04 16.29 7.48
CA ARG A 38 8.59 16.56 8.80
C ARG A 38 10.11 16.65 8.79
N ALA A 39 10.80 15.75 8.06
CA ALA A 39 12.26 15.79 7.93
C ALA A 39 12.76 17.07 7.24
N ARG A 40 11.90 17.68 6.39
CA ARG A 40 12.15 18.99 5.75
C ARG A 40 11.66 20.19 6.56
N GLY A 41 11.27 19.96 7.82
CA GLY A 41 10.81 21.01 8.74
C GLY A 41 9.39 21.52 8.46
N VAL A 42 8.58 20.83 7.63
CA VAL A 42 7.21 21.23 7.35
C VAL A 42 6.25 20.56 8.33
N ALA A 43 5.43 21.37 8.99
CA ALA A 43 4.39 20.88 9.88
C ALA A 43 3.33 20.09 9.08
N VAL A 44 2.88 18.97 9.65
CA VAL A 44 1.84 18.12 9.05
C VAL A 44 0.70 17.98 10.04
N VAL A 45 -0.52 18.13 9.54
CA VAL A 45 -1.76 17.87 10.28
C VAL A 45 -2.54 16.81 9.50
N TRP A 46 -3.08 15.83 10.20
CA TRP A 46 -3.89 14.78 9.58
C TRP A 46 -5.38 15.08 9.74
N LEU A 47 -6.18 14.78 8.73
CA LEU A 47 -7.63 14.74 8.82
C LEU A 47 -8.09 13.28 8.79
N GLY A 48 -8.75 12.82 9.85
CA GLY A 48 -9.14 11.43 10.02
C GLY A 48 -10.56 11.24 10.53
N VAL A 49 -10.97 9.98 10.65
CA VAL A 49 -12.26 9.57 11.21
C VAL A 49 -12.01 8.86 12.54
N PRO A 50 -12.75 9.20 13.62
CA PRO A 50 -12.59 8.51 14.89
C PRO A 50 -12.84 7.01 14.80
N GLY A 51 -12.04 6.20 15.50
CA GLY A 51 -12.19 4.75 15.57
C GLY A 51 -11.69 3.99 14.34
N SER A 52 -11.13 4.66 13.36
CA SER A 52 -10.54 4.06 12.16
C SER A 52 -9.06 3.68 12.35
N MET A 53 -8.43 3.11 11.34
CA MET A 53 -7.02 2.69 11.40
C MET A 53 -6.09 3.89 11.65
N GLU A 54 -6.31 5.01 10.98
CA GLU A 54 -5.53 6.24 11.13
C GLU A 54 -5.58 6.80 12.54
N SER A 55 -6.70 6.57 13.27
CA SER A 55 -6.83 7.06 14.64
C SER A 55 -5.82 6.47 15.62
N ARG A 56 -5.26 5.31 15.31
CA ARG A 56 -4.21 4.65 16.11
C ARG A 56 -2.82 4.88 15.52
N LEU A 57 -2.68 4.73 14.20
CA LEU A 57 -1.37 4.75 13.54
C LEU A 57 -0.76 6.15 13.46
N VAL A 58 -1.56 7.18 13.19
CA VAL A 58 -1.06 8.54 12.97
C VAL A 58 -0.51 9.17 14.26
N PRO A 59 -1.25 9.16 15.40
CA PRO A 59 -0.71 9.63 16.66
C PRO A 59 0.50 8.84 17.17
N ALA A 60 0.53 7.52 16.94
CA ALA A 60 1.67 6.67 17.28
C ALA A 60 2.96 7.07 16.54
N GLN A 61 2.84 7.76 15.39
CA GLN A 61 3.97 8.34 14.65
C GLN A 61 4.25 9.81 15.00
N GLY A 62 3.55 10.37 16.01
CA GLY A 62 3.73 11.73 16.49
C GLY A 62 3.16 12.81 15.58
N PHE A 63 2.15 12.50 14.75
CA PHE A 63 1.44 13.50 13.95
C PHE A 63 0.12 13.88 14.59
N PRO A 64 -0.20 15.20 14.67
CA PRO A 64 -1.50 15.67 15.13
C PRO A 64 -2.60 15.27 14.15
N ILE A 65 -3.76 14.91 14.69
CA ILE A 65 -4.93 14.50 13.93
C ILE A 65 -6.15 15.31 14.30
N GLU A 66 -6.85 15.82 13.31
CA GLU A 66 -8.13 16.49 13.37
C GLU A 66 -9.24 15.55 12.90
N TRP A 67 -10.43 15.70 13.46
CA TRP A 67 -11.49 14.73 13.29
C TRP A 67 -12.66 15.26 12.46
N VAL A 68 -13.14 14.43 11.54
CA VAL A 68 -14.41 14.62 10.83
C VAL A 68 -15.23 13.35 10.96
N ARG A 69 -16.50 13.50 11.34
CA ARG A 69 -17.43 12.38 11.41
C ARG A 69 -18.00 12.08 10.03
N VAL A 70 -17.50 11.05 9.41
CA VAL A 70 -17.97 10.56 8.11
C VAL A 70 -18.56 9.17 8.32
N ALA A 71 -19.82 8.98 7.96
CA ALA A 71 -20.44 7.66 7.95
C ALA A 71 -20.39 7.09 6.52
N GLY A 72 -19.85 5.88 6.36
CA GLY A 72 -19.92 5.17 5.09
C GLY A 72 -21.39 4.96 4.64
N ILE A 73 -21.68 5.20 3.37
CA ILE A 73 -23.03 5.11 2.78
C ILE A 73 -23.29 3.72 2.20
N ARG A 74 -22.24 2.98 1.80
CA ARG A 74 -22.35 1.65 1.20
C ARG A 74 -22.95 0.63 2.17
N GLY A 75 -23.94 -0.14 1.70
CA GLY A 75 -24.56 -1.24 2.46
C GLY A 75 -25.62 -0.85 3.48
N LYS A 76 -26.03 0.42 3.53
CA LYS A 76 -27.01 0.92 4.51
C LYS A 76 -28.29 1.38 3.80
N GLY A 77 -29.21 0.50 3.53
CA GLY A 77 -30.60 0.73 3.07
C GLY A 77 -30.98 2.07 2.38
N VAL A 78 -32.18 2.16 1.84
CA VAL A 78 -32.67 3.32 1.07
C VAL A 78 -32.68 4.63 1.88
N THR A 79 -32.99 4.57 3.17
CA THR A 79 -32.99 5.74 4.08
C THR A 79 -31.61 6.37 4.23
N ALA A 80 -30.55 5.58 4.21
CA ALA A 80 -29.17 6.09 4.26
C ALA A 80 -28.79 6.84 2.97
N TRP A 81 -29.32 6.44 1.82
CA TRP A 81 -29.13 7.12 0.54
C TRP A 81 -29.88 8.46 0.49
N LEU A 82 -31.12 8.53 0.98
CA LEU A 82 -31.87 9.79 1.05
C LEU A 82 -31.19 10.83 1.96
N LEU A 83 -30.58 10.39 3.06
CA LEU A 83 -29.85 11.27 3.98
C LEU A 83 -28.39 11.55 3.58
N ALA A 84 -27.90 10.90 2.54
CA ALA A 84 -26.50 11.04 2.10
C ALA A 84 -26.10 12.49 1.78
N PRO A 85 -26.90 13.30 1.06
CA PRO A 85 -26.54 14.70 0.77
C PRO A 85 -26.34 15.54 2.04
N LEU A 86 -27.24 15.39 3.02
CA LEU A 86 -27.16 16.11 4.29
C LEU A 86 -25.93 15.69 5.12
N ARG A 87 -25.62 14.39 5.12
CA ARG A 87 -24.45 13.86 5.82
C ARG A 87 -23.14 14.31 5.18
N ILE A 88 -23.10 14.36 3.84
CA ILE A 88 -21.95 14.88 3.10
C ILE A 88 -21.78 16.37 3.38
N ALA A 89 -22.86 17.17 3.29
CA ALA A 89 -22.81 18.60 3.59
C ALA A 89 -22.32 18.89 5.02
N ASN A 90 -22.79 18.11 6.00
CA ASN A 90 -22.31 18.23 7.38
C ASN A 90 -20.82 17.87 7.51
N ALA A 91 -20.36 16.80 6.85
CA ALA A 91 -18.95 16.41 6.85
C ALA A 91 -18.06 17.47 6.17
N VAL A 92 -18.53 18.06 5.05
CA VAL A 92 -17.85 19.18 4.37
C VAL A 92 -17.76 20.40 5.31
N THR A 93 -18.85 20.74 6.00
CA THR A 93 -18.87 21.86 6.96
C THR A 93 -17.89 21.62 8.13
N GLN A 94 -17.80 20.40 8.65
CA GLN A 94 -16.81 20.05 9.65
C GLN A 94 -15.37 20.18 9.11
N ALA A 95 -15.11 19.68 7.90
CA ALA A 95 -13.81 19.82 7.25
C ALA A 95 -13.44 21.29 7.01
N MET A 96 -14.39 22.13 6.59
CA MET A 96 -14.16 23.58 6.43
C MET A 96 -13.78 24.26 7.74
N ARG A 97 -14.40 23.87 8.88
CA ARG A 97 -14.01 24.40 10.20
C ARG A 97 -12.58 24.02 10.57
N VAL A 98 -12.19 22.76 10.29
CA VAL A 98 -10.81 22.30 10.49
C VAL A 98 -9.86 23.11 9.63
N LEU A 99 -10.11 23.21 8.32
CA LEU A 99 -9.27 23.97 7.38
C LEU A 99 -9.11 25.44 7.76
N ARG A 100 -10.19 26.10 8.25
CA ARG A 100 -10.12 27.50 8.76
C ARG A 100 -9.23 27.63 9.97
N ARG A 101 -9.23 26.64 10.88
CA ARG A 101 -8.40 26.63 12.08
C ARG A 101 -6.95 26.32 11.79
N VAL A 102 -6.71 25.28 10.98
CA VAL A 102 -5.38 24.76 10.63
C VAL A 102 -4.65 25.68 9.64
N ARG A 103 -5.38 26.34 8.73
CA ARG A 103 -4.86 27.18 7.64
C ARG A 103 -3.74 26.50 6.86
N PRO A 104 -4.00 25.31 6.29
CA PRO A 104 -2.95 24.58 5.59
C PRO A 104 -2.56 25.30 4.29
N ARG A 105 -1.27 25.22 3.92
CA ARG A 105 -0.77 25.71 2.62
C ARG A 105 -1.27 24.85 1.45
N SER A 106 -1.48 23.57 1.70
CA SER A 106 -1.98 22.61 0.73
C SER A 106 -2.65 21.43 1.42
N VAL A 107 -3.43 20.67 0.65
CA VAL A 107 -4.14 19.47 1.11
C VAL A 107 -3.76 18.31 0.20
N LEU A 108 -3.31 17.19 0.80
CA LEU A 108 -3.05 15.93 0.11
C LEU A 108 -4.15 14.91 0.42
N GLY A 109 -4.90 14.50 -0.59
CA GLY A 109 -5.86 13.41 -0.52
C GLY A 109 -5.25 12.11 -1.03
N ALA A 110 -5.05 11.15 -0.13
CA ALA A 110 -4.52 9.83 -0.46
C ALA A 110 -5.60 8.72 -0.41
N GLY A 111 -6.87 9.10 -0.44
CA GLY A 111 -7.98 8.15 -0.46
C GLY A 111 -8.65 7.92 0.90
N GLY A 112 -9.66 7.06 0.90
CA GLY A 112 -10.52 6.82 2.04
C GLY A 112 -11.71 7.78 2.12
N TYR A 113 -12.64 7.49 3.05
CA TYR A 113 -13.91 8.24 3.18
C TYR A 113 -13.70 9.71 3.58
N VAL A 114 -12.64 10.02 4.30
CA VAL A 114 -12.34 11.37 4.77
C VAL A 114 -11.89 12.29 3.64
N SER A 115 -11.25 11.75 2.60
CA SER A 115 -10.75 12.53 1.47
C SER A 115 -11.87 13.22 0.70
N GLY A 116 -13.06 12.60 0.59
CA GLY A 116 -14.20 13.18 -0.11
C GLY A 116 -14.63 14.55 0.43
N PRO A 117 -15.18 14.62 1.64
CA PRO A 117 -15.61 15.90 2.21
C PRO A 117 -14.45 16.87 2.45
N GLY A 118 -13.26 16.39 2.82
CA GLY A 118 -12.08 17.24 2.99
C GLY A 118 -11.60 17.86 1.67
N GLY A 119 -11.60 17.10 0.57
CA GLY A 119 -11.24 17.61 -0.75
C GLY A 119 -12.24 18.63 -1.30
N ILE A 120 -13.55 18.39 -1.11
CA ILE A 120 -14.59 19.37 -1.45
C ILE A 120 -14.40 20.67 -0.65
N ALA A 121 -14.13 20.55 0.67
CA ALA A 121 -13.87 21.70 1.52
C ALA A 121 -12.62 22.50 1.09
N ALA A 122 -11.54 21.80 0.75
CA ALA A 122 -10.32 22.44 0.23
C ALA A 122 -10.59 23.22 -1.06
N TRP A 123 -11.31 22.62 -2.01
CA TRP A 123 -11.71 23.28 -3.27
C TRP A 123 -12.57 24.50 -3.03
N LEU A 124 -13.61 24.41 -2.18
CA LEU A 124 -14.47 25.55 -1.83
C LEU A 124 -13.70 26.70 -1.19
N MET A 125 -12.65 26.39 -0.45
CA MET A 125 -11.79 27.37 0.23
C MET A 125 -10.59 27.81 -0.63
N ARG A 126 -10.49 27.33 -1.88
CA ARG A 126 -9.39 27.62 -2.82
C ARG A 126 -8.00 27.24 -2.27
N ILE A 127 -7.94 26.21 -1.43
CA ILE A 127 -6.68 25.65 -0.94
C ILE A 127 -6.20 24.62 -1.97
N PRO A 128 -4.92 24.68 -2.41
CA PRO A 128 -4.37 23.73 -3.37
C PRO A 128 -4.58 22.28 -2.92
N LEU A 129 -5.25 21.49 -3.77
CA LEU A 129 -5.61 20.10 -3.52
C LEU A 129 -4.81 19.18 -4.43
N PHE A 130 -4.03 18.29 -3.85
CA PHE A 130 -3.33 17.21 -4.53
C PHE A 130 -4.02 15.88 -4.23
N ILE A 131 -4.20 15.05 -5.26
CA ILE A 131 -4.76 13.70 -5.12
C ILE A 131 -3.70 12.70 -5.52
N HIS A 132 -3.49 11.68 -4.71
CA HIS A 132 -2.66 10.53 -5.05
C HIS A 132 -3.49 9.26 -5.02
N GLU A 133 -3.45 8.49 -6.12
CA GLU A 133 -4.09 7.17 -6.22
C GLU A 133 -3.03 6.08 -6.16
N GLN A 134 -3.20 5.15 -5.25
CA GLN A 134 -2.26 4.07 -5.01
C GLN A 134 -2.50 2.85 -5.89
N ASN A 135 -3.75 2.61 -6.30
CA ASN A 135 -4.15 1.44 -7.07
C ASN A 135 -4.09 1.70 -8.57
N ALA A 136 -4.00 0.63 -9.36
CA ALA A 136 -4.06 0.68 -10.81
C ALA A 136 -5.47 1.01 -11.37
N ILE A 137 -6.48 1.11 -10.50
CA ILE A 137 -7.81 1.68 -10.81
C ILE A 137 -8.13 2.69 -9.72
N ALA A 138 -8.44 3.90 -10.13
CA ALA A 138 -8.79 4.96 -9.18
C ALA A 138 -10.08 4.64 -8.42
N GLY A 139 -10.03 4.78 -7.09
CA GLY A 139 -11.21 4.68 -6.25
C GLY A 139 -12.23 5.79 -6.54
N MET A 140 -13.51 5.52 -6.27
CA MET A 140 -14.62 6.44 -6.59
C MET A 140 -14.38 7.85 -6.03
N THR A 141 -13.90 7.96 -4.79
CA THR A 141 -13.60 9.26 -4.16
C THR A 141 -12.56 10.03 -4.96
N ASN A 142 -11.45 9.39 -5.30
CA ASN A 142 -10.37 10.02 -6.06
C ASN A 142 -10.80 10.38 -7.48
N ARG A 143 -11.63 9.55 -8.14
CA ARG A 143 -12.21 9.87 -9.46
C ARG A 143 -13.05 11.15 -9.43
N TRP A 144 -13.86 11.37 -8.39
CA TRP A 144 -14.64 12.59 -8.24
C TRP A 144 -13.77 13.79 -7.92
N LEU A 145 -12.85 13.65 -6.98
CA LEU A 145 -11.96 14.74 -6.56
C LEU A 145 -10.96 15.14 -7.64
N ALA A 146 -10.62 14.25 -8.58
CA ALA A 146 -9.73 14.55 -9.69
C ALA A 146 -10.21 15.74 -10.55
N ARG A 147 -11.53 16.01 -10.55
CA ARG A 147 -12.13 17.17 -11.25
C ARG A 147 -11.95 18.50 -10.52
N LEU A 148 -11.63 18.43 -9.23
CA LEU A 148 -11.52 19.57 -8.31
C LEU A 148 -10.07 19.81 -7.90
N ALA A 149 -9.20 18.83 -8.15
CA ALA A 149 -7.81 18.86 -7.70
C ALA A 149 -6.96 19.83 -8.52
N THR A 150 -6.02 20.48 -7.86
CA THR A 150 -4.97 21.28 -8.49
C THR A 150 -4.07 20.39 -9.35
N GLN A 151 -3.76 19.19 -8.82
CA GLN A 151 -3.00 18.18 -9.56
C GLN A 151 -3.42 16.77 -9.10
N VAL A 152 -3.49 15.87 -10.08
CA VAL A 152 -3.79 14.45 -9.88
C VAL A 152 -2.53 13.64 -10.14
N LEU A 153 -2.24 12.73 -9.21
CA LEU A 153 -1.07 11.88 -9.24
C LEU A 153 -1.50 10.42 -9.09
N GLU A 154 -0.77 9.53 -9.73
CA GLU A 154 -1.07 8.10 -9.73
C GLU A 154 0.19 7.26 -9.52
N ALA A 155 0.02 6.11 -8.90
CA ALA A 155 1.12 5.17 -8.72
C ALA A 155 1.37 4.33 -9.97
N PHE A 156 0.31 3.95 -10.66
CA PHE A 156 0.36 3.14 -11.88
C PHE A 156 -0.26 3.91 -13.05
N PRO A 157 0.39 3.90 -14.24
CA PRO A 157 -0.11 4.64 -15.39
C PRO A 157 -1.53 4.26 -15.77
N GLY A 158 -2.38 5.27 -16.00
CA GLY A 158 -3.75 5.07 -16.48
C GLY A 158 -4.78 4.71 -15.42
N SER A 159 -4.46 4.85 -14.12
CA SER A 159 -5.39 4.55 -13.02
C SER A 159 -6.72 5.32 -13.12
N PHE A 160 -6.69 6.52 -13.67
CA PHE A 160 -7.87 7.38 -13.87
C PHE A 160 -8.50 7.26 -15.26
N GLY A 161 -7.96 6.42 -16.16
CA GLY A 161 -8.34 6.36 -17.56
C GLY A 161 -7.83 7.57 -18.37
N THR A 162 -8.35 7.74 -19.60
CA THR A 162 -7.85 8.74 -20.55
C THR A 162 -8.39 10.16 -20.32
N HIS A 163 -9.40 10.32 -19.48
CA HIS A 163 -10.10 11.61 -19.28
C HIS A 163 -9.47 12.52 -18.22
N VAL A 164 -8.51 12.00 -17.44
CA VAL A 164 -7.81 12.74 -16.38
C VAL A 164 -6.32 12.77 -16.70
N ARG A 165 -5.74 13.96 -16.73
CA ARG A 165 -4.29 14.10 -16.82
C ARG A 165 -3.67 13.85 -15.45
N ALA A 166 -3.27 12.62 -15.20
CA ALA A 166 -2.57 12.24 -13.98
C ALA A 166 -1.06 12.11 -14.23
N GLY A 167 -0.27 12.60 -13.29
CA GLY A 167 1.18 12.39 -13.30
C GLY A 167 1.54 11.07 -12.63
N THR A 168 2.24 10.20 -13.31
CA THR A 168 2.71 8.94 -12.71
C THR A 168 3.96 9.18 -11.87
N ILE A 169 3.87 8.91 -10.56
CA ILE A 169 4.97 9.12 -9.61
C ILE A 169 5.31 7.90 -8.77
N GLY A 170 4.55 6.80 -8.90
CA GLY A 170 4.71 5.60 -8.07
C GLY A 170 4.03 5.70 -6.70
N ASN A 171 4.16 4.64 -5.92
CA ASN A 171 3.73 4.61 -4.52
C ASN A 171 4.88 4.97 -3.57
N PRO A 172 4.62 5.73 -2.50
CA PRO A 172 5.58 5.97 -1.43
C PRO A 172 5.94 4.66 -0.70
N VAL A 173 7.10 4.11 -0.99
CA VAL A 173 7.64 2.91 -0.34
C VAL A 173 8.53 3.33 0.82
N ARG A 174 8.59 2.50 1.86
CA ARG A 174 9.48 2.71 3.01
C ARG A 174 10.95 2.69 2.58
N GLU A 175 11.74 3.54 3.19
CA GLU A 175 13.16 3.72 2.84
C GLU A 175 13.98 2.44 3.04
N ASP A 176 13.72 1.68 4.12
CA ASP A 176 14.36 0.40 4.41
C ASP A 176 14.16 -0.64 3.30
N ILE A 177 12.98 -0.67 2.66
CA ILE A 177 12.69 -1.55 1.52
C ILE A 177 13.35 -1.02 0.25
N ALA A 178 13.32 0.28 0.03
CA ALA A 178 13.96 0.88 -1.15
C ALA A 178 15.49 0.70 -1.15
N ALA A 179 16.10 0.62 0.04
CA ALA A 179 17.53 0.42 0.25
C ALA A 179 18.00 -1.05 0.12
N ILE A 180 17.09 -2.01 -0.09
CA ILE A 180 17.47 -3.43 -0.30
C ILE A 180 18.42 -3.54 -1.49
N ALA A 181 19.50 -4.31 -1.31
CA ALA A 181 20.52 -4.55 -2.31
C ALA A 181 19.92 -5.06 -3.65
N PRO A 182 20.52 -4.73 -4.81
CA PRO A 182 20.07 -5.18 -6.10
C PRO A 182 19.93 -6.71 -6.21
N PRO A 183 19.00 -7.22 -7.04
CA PRO A 183 18.79 -8.66 -7.20
C PRO A 183 20.08 -9.44 -7.56
N ALA A 184 20.92 -8.90 -8.44
CA ALA A 184 22.16 -9.55 -8.83
C ALA A 184 23.09 -9.82 -7.64
N GLU A 185 23.22 -8.88 -6.71
CA GLU A 185 24.01 -9.04 -5.49
C GLU A 185 23.38 -10.05 -4.53
N ARG A 186 22.05 -9.99 -4.35
CA ARG A 186 21.33 -10.88 -3.44
C ARG A 186 21.32 -12.34 -3.90
N PHE A 187 21.30 -12.58 -5.21
CA PHE A 187 21.31 -13.92 -5.80
C PHE A 187 22.74 -14.49 -5.94
N ALA A 188 23.77 -13.67 -5.86
CA ALA A 188 25.14 -14.12 -5.94
C ALA A 188 25.45 -15.14 -4.82
N GLY A 189 26.02 -16.30 -5.18
CA GLY A 189 26.39 -17.36 -4.24
C GLY A 189 25.21 -18.09 -3.59
N ARG A 190 23.96 -17.87 -4.02
CA ARG A 190 22.79 -18.62 -3.53
C ARG A 190 22.63 -19.93 -4.29
N GLU A 191 23.33 -20.97 -3.85
CA GLU A 191 23.23 -22.33 -4.42
C GLU A 191 22.25 -23.23 -3.66
N SER A 192 21.81 -22.80 -2.47
CA SER A 192 20.87 -23.54 -1.62
C SER A 192 19.44 -23.57 -2.21
N ARG A 193 18.53 -24.31 -1.55
CA ARG A 193 17.09 -24.34 -1.90
C ARG A 193 16.52 -22.93 -2.05
N ALA A 194 15.63 -22.74 -3.01
CA ALA A 194 14.93 -21.47 -3.21
C ALA A 194 14.18 -21.05 -1.93
N ARG A 195 14.10 -19.77 -1.68
CA ARG A 195 13.47 -19.17 -0.49
C ARG A 195 12.12 -18.58 -0.86
N LEU A 196 11.05 -19.20 -0.37
CA LEU A 196 9.67 -18.86 -0.71
C LEU A 196 9.03 -18.10 0.47
N LEU A 197 8.62 -16.87 0.20
CA LEU A 197 7.89 -16.04 1.14
C LEU A 197 6.39 -16.08 0.83
N ILE A 198 5.56 -16.37 1.82
CA ILE A 198 4.11 -16.36 1.70
C ILE A 198 3.51 -15.32 2.66
N PHE A 199 2.64 -14.43 2.15
CA PHE A 199 1.93 -13.47 3.00
C PHE A 199 0.64 -12.97 2.35
N GLY A 200 -0.35 -12.64 3.20
CA GLY A 200 -1.66 -12.17 2.76
C GLY A 200 -2.00 -10.74 3.18
N GLY A 201 -1.02 -10.00 3.72
CA GLY A 201 -1.23 -8.74 4.43
C GLY A 201 -1.40 -8.95 5.93
N SER A 202 -1.60 -7.89 6.72
CA SER A 202 -1.55 -7.93 8.19
C SER A 202 -2.49 -8.95 8.86
N GLN A 203 -3.58 -9.32 8.22
CA GLN A 203 -4.53 -10.30 8.74
C GLN A 203 -4.32 -11.73 8.21
N GLY A 204 -3.31 -11.93 7.35
CA GLY A 204 -3.11 -13.18 6.63
C GLY A 204 -4.11 -13.36 5.48
N ALA A 205 -4.06 -14.52 4.83
CA ALA A 205 -4.98 -14.92 3.77
C ALA A 205 -5.36 -16.39 3.93
N GLN A 206 -6.55 -16.64 4.45
CA GLN A 206 -7.00 -18.01 4.78
C GLN A 206 -6.84 -18.99 3.60
N ARG A 207 -7.14 -18.55 2.38
CA ARG A 207 -6.97 -19.39 1.19
C ARG A 207 -5.50 -19.75 0.92
N LEU A 208 -4.57 -18.83 1.11
CA LEU A 208 -3.13 -19.12 1.03
C LEU A 208 -2.72 -20.07 2.15
N ASN A 209 -3.18 -19.82 3.38
CA ASN A 209 -2.86 -20.64 4.54
C ASN A 209 -3.24 -22.12 4.34
N SER A 210 -4.35 -22.39 3.64
CA SER A 210 -4.84 -23.76 3.41
C SER A 210 -4.25 -24.42 2.17
N VAL A 211 -3.97 -23.66 1.10
CA VAL A 211 -3.54 -24.24 -0.20
C VAL A 211 -2.03 -24.40 -0.31
N VAL A 212 -1.26 -23.43 0.23
CA VAL A 212 0.21 -23.44 0.06
C VAL A 212 0.87 -24.68 0.69
N PRO A 213 0.54 -25.13 1.90
CA PRO A 213 1.12 -26.35 2.47
C PRO A 213 0.95 -27.58 1.55
N LEU A 214 -0.26 -27.75 1.01
CA LEU A 214 -0.60 -28.85 0.11
C LEU A 214 0.11 -28.73 -1.26
N ALA A 215 0.28 -27.49 -1.76
CA ALA A 215 1.00 -27.27 -3.00
C ALA A 215 2.49 -27.62 -2.87
N ILE A 216 3.13 -27.25 -1.76
CA ILE A 216 4.54 -27.56 -1.51
C ILE A 216 4.74 -29.06 -1.26
N ALA A 217 3.79 -29.73 -0.60
CA ALA A 217 3.86 -31.17 -0.38
C ALA A 217 3.92 -31.98 -1.69
N ARG A 218 3.37 -31.46 -2.80
CA ARG A 218 3.40 -32.08 -4.14
C ARG A 218 4.76 -31.99 -4.83
N LEU A 219 5.65 -31.13 -4.34
CA LEU A 219 7.03 -31.06 -4.84
C LEU A 219 7.82 -32.24 -4.28
N GLU A 220 8.76 -32.75 -5.08
CA GLU A 220 9.72 -33.72 -4.61
C GLU A 220 10.49 -33.15 -3.40
N PRO A 221 10.78 -33.95 -2.35
CA PRO A 221 11.39 -33.46 -1.12
C PRO A 221 12.67 -32.64 -1.32
N GLN A 222 13.51 -33.02 -2.31
CA GLN A 222 14.74 -32.30 -2.64
C GLN A 222 14.49 -30.96 -3.34
N ASP A 223 13.36 -30.78 -4.01
CA ASP A 223 12.98 -29.58 -4.74
C ASP A 223 12.19 -28.58 -3.89
N ARG A 224 11.80 -28.96 -2.64
CA ARG A 224 11.01 -28.10 -1.77
C ARG A 224 11.81 -26.87 -1.35
N PRO A 225 11.23 -25.66 -1.48
CA PRO A 225 11.89 -24.43 -1.05
C PRO A 225 11.99 -24.33 0.49
N GLN A 226 12.86 -23.46 0.98
CA GLN A 226 12.76 -22.96 2.34
C GLN A 226 11.55 -22.02 2.43
N VAL A 227 10.67 -22.25 3.41
CA VAL A 227 9.39 -21.56 3.50
C VAL A 227 9.33 -20.64 4.70
N LEU A 228 8.96 -19.39 4.45
CA LEU A 228 8.53 -18.43 5.48
C LEU A 228 7.10 -17.99 5.16
N HIS A 229 6.16 -18.27 6.07
CA HIS A 229 4.74 -18.02 5.88
C HIS A 229 4.16 -17.12 6.98
N GLN A 230 3.68 -15.94 6.61
CA GLN A 230 2.92 -15.05 7.49
C GLN A 230 1.43 -15.37 7.36
N SER A 231 0.87 -16.03 8.37
CA SER A 231 -0.50 -16.56 8.37
C SER A 231 -1.57 -15.59 8.88
N GLY A 232 -1.17 -14.53 9.58
CA GLY A 232 -2.04 -13.74 10.44
C GLY A 232 -2.27 -14.43 11.79
N GLU A 233 -2.57 -13.65 12.83
CA GLU A 233 -2.82 -14.16 14.19
C GLU A 233 -3.87 -15.28 14.23
N ARG A 234 -5.01 -15.07 13.56
CA ARG A 234 -6.11 -16.02 13.55
C ARG A 234 -5.83 -17.33 12.81
N GLY A 235 -4.88 -17.26 11.85
CA GLY A 235 -4.52 -18.39 11.00
C GLY A 235 -3.33 -19.21 11.53
N LEU A 236 -2.66 -18.78 12.59
CA LEU A 236 -1.36 -19.30 12.98
C LEU A 236 -1.39 -20.82 13.24
N GLU A 237 -2.22 -21.27 14.16
CA GLU A 237 -2.27 -22.68 14.59
C GLU A 237 -2.79 -23.60 13.46
N SER A 238 -3.82 -23.17 12.73
CA SER A 238 -4.35 -23.96 11.61
C SER A 238 -3.33 -24.08 10.46
N THR A 239 -2.53 -23.04 10.21
CA THR A 239 -1.49 -23.09 9.18
C THR A 239 -0.31 -23.98 9.60
N ARG A 240 0.09 -23.93 10.88
CA ARG A 240 1.11 -24.84 11.43
C ARG A 240 0.67 -26.30 11.32
N ALA A 241 -0.57 -26.59 11.72
CA ALA A 241 -1.14 -27.93 11.60
C ALA A 241 -1.17 -28.41 10.14
N ALA A 242 -1.55 -27.55 9.19
CA ALA A 242 -1.58 -27.90 7.78
C ALA A 242 -0.18 -28.25 7.21
N TYR A 243 0.86 -27.53 7.63
CA TYR A 243 2.25 -27.84 7.25
C TYR A 243 2.73 -29.17 7.87
N LEU A 244 2.39 -29.42 9.12
CA LEU A 244 2.73 -30.66 9.82
C LEU A 244 2.06 -31.87 9.16
N GLU A 245 0.76 -31.79 8.87
CA GLU A 245 0.00 -32.83 8.18
C GLU A 245 0.55 -33.10 6.77
N ALA A 246 0.90 -32.02 6.05
CA ALA A 246 1.51 -32.09 4.73
C ALA A 246 2.97 -32.59 4.74
N LYS A 247 3.59 -32.80 5.91
CA LYS A 247 5.00 -33.18 6.10
C LYS A 247 5.95 -32.22 5.35
N VAL A 248 5.69 -30.91 5.50
CA VAL A 248 6.48 -29.83 4.90
C VAL A 248 7.07 -28.98 6.01
N GLU A 249 8.38 -28.79 5.96
CA GLU A 249 9.07 -27.87 6.87
C GLU A 249 8.80 -26.41 6.48
N ALA A 250 8.31 -25.61 7.43
CA ALA A 250 8.02 -24.19 7.20
C ALA A 250 8.15 -23.38 8.50
N GLN A 251 8.68 -22.18 8.40
CA GLN A 251 8.59 -21.18 9.44
C GLN A 251 7.28 -20.43 9.30
N VAL A 252 6.36 -20.63 10.25
CA VAL A 252 5.04 -19.96 10.25
C VAL A 252 4.98 -18.93 11.35
N LEU A 253 4.74 -17.66 10.94
CA LEU A 253 4.67 -16.50 11.83
C LEU A 253 3.28 -15.85 11.76
N PRO A 254 2.77 -15.32 12.87
CA PRO A 254 1.50 -14.57 12.85
C PRO A 254 1.67 -13.24 12.10
N PHE A 255 2.80 -12.59 12.27
CA PHE A 255 3.14 -11.30 11.67
C PHE A 255 4.65 -11.21 11.39
N ILE A 256 5.03 -10.40 10.41
CA ILE A 256 6.44 -10.11 10.08
C ILE A 256 6.69 -8.63 10.35
N ASP A 257 7.50 -8.34 11.35
CA ASP A 257 7.85 -6.97 11.74
C ASP A 257 8.82 -6.34 10.75
N ASP A 258 9.86 -7.09 10.36
CA ASP A 258 10.91 -6.65 9.45
C ASP A 258 10.69 -7.20 8.04
N MET A 259 9.81 -6.51 7.29
CA MET A 259 9.55 -6.86 5.89
C MET A 259 10.77 -6.61 4.98
N ALA A 260 11.61 -5.62 5.28
CA ALA A 260 12.79 -5.33 4.48
C ALA A 260 13.78 -6.49 4.51
N LYS A 261 14.09 -7.01 5.71
CA LYS A 261 14.93 -8.20 5.89
C LYS A 261 14.30 -9.42 5.22
N THR A 262 12.99 -9.57 5.31
CA THR A 262 12.25 -10.69 4.75
C THR A 262 12.23 -10.65 3.22
N TYR A 263 12.01 -9.49 2.60
CA TYR A 263 12.12 -9.34 1.15
C TYR A 263 13.55 -9.56 0.66
N ALA A 264 14.56 -9.09 1.41
CA ALA A 264 15.96 -9.34 1.10
C ALA A 264 16.33 -10.84 1.17
N TRP A 265 15.70 -11.59 2.08
CA TRP A 265 15.89 -13.04 2.22
C TRP A 265 15.26 -13.83 1.08
N ALA A 266 14.05 -13.45 0.63
CA ALA A 266 13.24 -14.23 -0.32
C ALA A 266 13.82 -14.24 -1.76
N ASP A 267 13.56 -15.33 -2.49
CA ASP A 267 13.82 -15.48 -3.92
C ASP A 267 12.53 -15.35 -4.73
N LEU A 268 11.38 -15.73 -4.13
CA LEU A 268 10.05 -15.65 -4.75
C LEU A 268 9.01 -15.37 -3.66
N ALA A 269 7.99 -14.59 -3.97
CA ALA A 269 6.84 -14.35 -3.11
C ALA A 269 5.56 -14.98 -3.65
N VAL A 270 4.70 -15.50 -2.76
CA VAL A 270 3.30 -15.86 -3.05
C VAL A 270 2.42 -14.99 -2.16
N CYS A 271 1.65 -14.06 -2.75
CA CYS A 271 0.97 -13.07 -1.93
C CYS A 271 -0.28 -12.46 -2.59
N ARG A 272 -1.03 -11.66 -1.82
CA ARG A 272 -2.06 -10.77 -2.35
C ARG A 272 -1.44 -9.61 -3.13
N ALA A 273 -2.21 -9.01 -4.06
CA ALA A 273 -1.75 -7.93 -4.92
C ALA A 273 -2.26 -6.55 -4.47
N GLY A 274 -2.10 -6.22 -3.19
CA GLY A 274 -2.33 -4.85 -2.71
C GLY A 274 -1.35 -3.87 -3.37
N ALA A 275 -1.79 -2.64 -3.62
CA ALA A 275 -0.98 -1.63 -4.31
C ALA A 275 0.39 -1.40 -3.66
N MET A 276 0.43 -1.33 -2.32
CA MET A 276 1.69 -1.20 -1.58
C MET A 276 2.55 -2.44 -1.68
N THR A 277 1.95 -3.64 -1.63
CA THR A 277 2.68 -4.90 -1.82
C THR A 277 3.38 -4.95 -3.18
N VAL A 278 2.67 -4.57 -4.25
CA VAL A 278 3.24 -4.49 -5.60
C VAL A 278 4.41 -3.51 -5.64
N ALA A 279 4.22 -2.30 -5.11
CA ALA A 279 5.28 -1.28 -5.07
C ALA A 279 6.49 -1.70 -4.23
N GLU A 280 6.27 -2.35 -3.09
CA GLU A 280 7.34 -2.88 -2.23
C GLU A 280 8.13 -4.01 -2.90
N LEU A 281 7.44 -4.93 -3.59
CA LEU A 281 8.09 -5.99 -4.36
C LEU A 281 8.91 -5.44 -5.53
N GLN A 282 8.40 -4.41 -6.21
CA GLN A 282 9.17 -3.68 -7.23
C GLN A 282 10.40 -3.02 -6.62
N ALA A 283 10.25 -2.31 -5.52
CA ALA A 283 11.36 -1.64 -4.82
C ALA A 283 12.40 -2.62 -4.31
N ALA A 284 11.97 -3.75 -3.74
CA ALA A 284 12.86 -4.83 -3.30
C ALA A 284 13.51 -5.58 -4.48
N GLY A 285 12.91 -5.55 -5.67
CA GLY A 285 13.32 -6.42 -6.78
C GLY A 285 13.05 -7.88 -6.44
N LEU A 286 11.81 -8.25 -6.16
CA LEU A 286 11.39 -9.59 -5.81
C LEU A 286 10.27 -10.07 -6.74
N GLY A 287 10.49 -11.19 -7.43
CA GLY A 287 9.48 -11.83 -8.26
C GLY A 287 8.32 -12.40 -7.45
N ALA A 288 7.12 -12.47 -8.04
CA ALA A 288 5.94 -12.90 -7.31
C ALA A 288 4.99 -13.81 -8.10
N ILE A 289 4.26 -14.66 -7.37
CA ILE A 289 2.99 -15.26 -7.78
C ILE A 289 1.89 -14.54 -7.02
N PHE A 290 1.10 -13.73 -7.72
CA PHE A 290 -0.01 -13.02 -7.10
C PHE A 290 -1.28 -13.86 -7.07
N VAL A 291 -1.96 -13.80 -5.94
CA VAL A 291 -3.30 -14.34 -5.74
C VAL A 291 -4.22 -13.18 -5.34
N PRO A 292 -4.83 -12.47 -6.30
CA PRO A 292 -5.69 -11.33 -6.01
C PRO A 292 -6.87 -11.70 -5.10
N LEU A 293 -7.28 -10.76 -4.25
CA LEU A 293 -8.45 -10.93 -3.40
C LEU A 293 -9.73 -10.77 -4.24
N PRO A 294 -10.63 -11.76 -4.32
CA PRO A 294 -11.78 -11.75 -5.24
C PRO A 294 -12.83 -10.70 -4.92
N ILE A 295 -12.94 -10.29 -3.66
CA ILE A 295 -13.89 -9.27 -3.19
C ILE A 295 -13.34 -7.85 -3.19
N ALA A 296 -12.16 -7.66 -3.78
CA ALA A 296 -11.55 -6.35 -3.90
C ALA A 296 -12.45 -5.43 -4.77
N THR A 297 -12.73 -4.23 -4.25
CA THR A 297 -13.56 -3.24 -4.96
C THR A 297 -13.00 -2.99 -6.35
N ASP A 298 -13.86 -3.06 -7.40
CA ASP A 298 -13.50 -2.82 -8.80
C ASP A 298 -12.32 -3.70 -9.31
N ASP A 299 -12.09 -4.88 -8.69
CA ASP A 299 -11.02 -5.83 -9.04
C ASP A 299 -9.61 -5.20 -9.11
N HIS A 300 -9.37 -4.19 -8.27
CA HIS A 300 -8.10 -3.45 -8.30
C HIS A 300 -6.87 -4.31 -8.05
N GLN A 301 -6.98 -5.43 -7.28
CA GLN A 301 -5.82 -6.29 -7.05
C GLN A 301 -5.35 -7.03 -8.31
N THR A 302 -6.27 -7.49 -9.16
CA THR A 302 -5.90 -8.08 -10.46
C THR A 302 -5.18 -7.04 -11.33
N LYS A 303 -5.66 -5.79 -11.35
CA LYS A 303 -5.01 -4.72 -12.12
C LYS A 303 -3.67 -4.32 -11.56
N ASN A 304 -3.52 -4.25 -10.23
CA ASN A 304 -2.23 -4.02 -9.59
C ASN A 304 -1.21 -5.12 -9.96
N ALA A 305 -1.63 -6.39 -9.89
CA ALA A 305 -0.79 -7.53 -10.27
C ALA A 305 -0.37 -7.47 -11.75
N ALA A 306 -1.29 -7.07 -12.65
CA ALA A 306 -1.04 -7.01 -14.09
C ALA A 306 0.15 -6.12 -14.45
N VAL A 307 0.46 -5.10 -13.65
CA VAL A 307 1.62 -4.22 -13.85
C VAL A 307 2.94 -5.02 -13.79
N MET A 308 3.10 -5.85 -12.75
CA MET A 308 4.30 -6.70 -12.65
C MET A 308 4.29 -7.88 -13.61
N VAL A 309 3.10 -8.42 -13.94
CA VAL A 309 2.96 -9.48 -14.96
C VAL A 309 3.40 -8.95 -16.32
N GLY A 310 2.94 -7.76 -16.72
CA GLY A 310 3.33 -7.10 -17.97
C GLY A 310 4.84 -6.82 -18.06
N ALA A 311 5.48 -6.53 -16.94
CA ALA A 311 6.92 -6.36 -16.84
C ALA A 311 7.71 -7.70 -16.85
N GLY A 312 7.04 -8.85 -16.84
CA GLY A 312 7.69 -10.17 -16.72
C GLY A 312 8.20 -10.50 -15.30
N ALA A 313 7.80 -9.71 -14.32
CA ALA A 313 8.23 -9.80 -12.92
C ALA A 313 7.32 -10.67 -12.05
N ALA A 314 6.16 -11.11 -12.56
CA ALA A 314 5.22 -11.88 -11.77
C ALA A 314 4.43 -12.90 -12.62
N ARG A 315 3.75 -13.80 -11.91
CA ARG A 315 2.66 -14.63 -12.42
C ARG A 315 1.40 -14.30 -11.60
N ILE A 316 0.23 -14.61 -12.15
CA ILE A 316 -1.04 -14.43 -11.49
C ILE A 316 -1.86 -15.72 -11.55
N ILE A 317 -2.50 -16.05 -10.44
CA ILE A 317 -3.52 -17.09 -10.37
C ILE A 317 -4.71 -16.51 -9.60
N GLN A 318 -5.89 -16.57 -10.20
CA GLN A 318 -7.09 -16.09 -9.53
C GLN A 318 -7.46 -17.02 -8.36
N GLU A 319 -8.00 -16.47 -7.28
CA GLU A 319 -8.31 -17.28 -6.09
C GLU A 319 -9.28 -18.44 -6.40
N ARG A 320 -10.21 -18.28 -7.33
CA ARG A 320 -11.13 -19.34 -7.79
C ARG A 320 -10.41 -20.51 -8.47
N ASP A 321 -9.27 -20.22 -9.11
CA ASP A 321 -8.45 -21.18 -9.85
C ASP A 321 -7.27 -21.71 -9.00
N LEU A 322 -7.16 -21.22 -7.75
CA LEU A 322 -6.09 -21.59 -6.83
C LEU A 322 -6.33 -22.98 -6.24
N THR A 323 -5.71 -23.98 -6.85
CA THR A 323 -5.64 -25.35 -6.33
C THR A 323 -4.21 -25.70 -5.93
N PRO A 324 -4.01 -26.73 -5.07
CA PRO A 324 -2.66 -27.21 -4.75
C PRO A 324 -1.84 -27.60 -5.98
N GLU A 325 -2.49 -28.22 -7.00
CA GLU A 325 -1.88 -28.65 -8.24
C GLU A 325 -1.40 -27.46 -9.06
N ALA A 326 -2.28 -26.49 -9.30
CA ALA A 326 -1.98 -25.32 -10.10
C ALA A 326 -0.87 -24.47 -9.47
N LEU A 327 -0.93 -24.26 -8.14
CA LEU A 327 0.11 -23.51 -7.44
C LEU A 327 1.43 -24.28 -7.40
N SER A 328 1.41 -25.61 -7.19
CA SER A 328 2.62 -26.45 -7.21
C SER A 328 3.32 -26.37 -8.55
N ALA A 329 2.57 -26.46 -9.65
CA ALA A 329 3.14 -26.37 -11.01
C ALA A 329 3.81 -25.00 -11.25
N LEU A 330 3.17 -23.89 -10.82
CA LEU A 330 3.75 -22.56 -10.93
C LEU A 330 5.03 -22.41 -10.11
N ILE A 331 5.01 -22.87 -8.85
CA ILE A 331 6.20 -22.84 -7.98
C ILE A 331 7.31 -23.66 -8.59
N ALA A 332 7.06 -24.94 -8.98
CA ALA A 332 8.05 -25.85 -9.54
C ALA A 332 8.70 -25.26 -10.79
N GLY A 333 7.90 -24.68 -11.69
CA GLY A 333 8.39 -24.07 -12.93
C GLY A 333 9.31 -22.87 -12.72
N LEU A 334 9.18 -22.17 -11.56
CA LEU A 334 9.98 -21.00 -11.25
C LEU A 334 11.23 -21.34 -10.41
N ILE A 335 11.08 -22.17 -9.37
CA ILE A 335 12.18 -22.40 -8.42
C ILE A 335 13.31 -23.28 -8.96
N LYS A 336 13.05 -24.08 -10.01
CA LYS A 336 14.04 -24.93 -10.66
C LYS A 336 15.03 -24.15 -11.53
N ASP A 337 14.66 -22.95 -11.97
CA ASP A 337 15.49 -22.09 -12.82
C ASP A 337 15.89 -20.81 -12.05
N ARG A 338 17.09 -20.84 -11.49
CA ARG A 338 17.66 -19.69 -10.76
C ARG A 338 17.84 -18.47 -11.65
N ALA A 339 18.16 -18.67 -12.92
CA ALA A 339 18.32 -17.56 -13.87
C ALA A 339 16.96 -16.91 -14.19
N ALA A 340 15.90 -17.71 -14.31
CA ALA A 340 14.54 -17.17 -14.46
C ALA A 340 14.08 -16.39 -13.22
N LEU A 341 14.34 -16.88 -12.00
CA LEU A 341 14.05 -16.13 -10.77
C LEU A 341 14.81 -14.81 -10.72
N LEU A 342 16.10 -14.80 -11.04
CA LEU A 342 16.90 -13.57 -11.09
C LEU A 342 16.36 -12.61 -12.15
N LYS A 343 15.98 -13.09 -13.33
CA LYS A 343 15.38 -12.28 -14.39
C LYS A 343 14.06 -11.64 -13.93
N MET A 344 13.20 -12.41 -13.25
CA MET A 344 11.97 -11.87 -12.67
C MET A 344 12.25 -10.78 -11.60
N ALA A 345 13.22 -11.02 -10.74
CA ALA A 345 13.63 -10.08 -9.70
C ALA A 345 14.19 -8.77 -10.30
N GLN A 346 15.02 -8.88 -11.35
CA GLN A 346 15.55 -7.74 -12.10
C GLN A 346 14.43 -6.96 -12.79
N ALA A 347 13.48 -7.65 -13.41
CA ALA A 347 12.31 -7.03 -14.05
C ALA A 347 11.44 -6.28 -13.03
N ALA A 348 11.23 -6.86 -11.83
CA ALA A 348 10.56 -6.17 -10.73
C ALA A 348 11.29 -4.88 -10.35
N ARG A 349 12.61 -4.95 -10.16
CA ARG A 349 13.44 -3.79 -9.80
C ARG A 349 13.46 -2.71 -10.87
N ALA A 350 13.46 -3.10 -12.15
CA ALA A 350 13.43 -2.16 -13.27
C ALA A 350 12.09 -1.41 -13.37
N ALA A 351 11.00 -2.06 -12.96
CA ALA A 351 9.66 -1.46 -12.98
C ALA A 351 9.37 -0.55 -11.78
N ARG A 352 10.30 -0.40 -10.81
CA ARG A 352 10.10 0.49 -9.66
C ARG A 352 10.08 1.95 -10.06
N ILE A 353 9.26 2.72 -9.39
CA ILE A 353 9.31 4.18 -9.41
C ILE A 353 9.82 4.61 -8.03
N THR A 354 10.91 5.36 -8.03
CA THR A 354 11.54 5.89 -6.82
C THR A 354 11.04 7.29 -6.52
N ASP A 355 11.29 7.77 -5.30
CA ASP A 355 11.08 9.16 -4.89
C ASP A 355 9.63 9.64 -4.82
N ALA A 356 8.63 8.75 -4.88
CA ALA A 356 7.22 9.11 -4.82
C ALA A 356 6.88 9.97 -3.58
N ALA A 357 7.40 9.62 -2.40
CA ALA A 357 7.18 10.39 -1.18
C ALA A 357 7.81 11.78 -1.26
N ALA A 358 9.03 11.88 -1.80
CA ALA A 358 9.74 13.13 -1.97
C ALA A 358 9.02 14.05 -2.97
N ARG A 359 8.60 13.51 -4.11
CA ARG A 359 7.84 14.27 -5.14
C ARG A 359 6.51 14.79 -4.61
N LEU A 360 5.76 13.97 -3.86
CA LEU A 360 4.51 14.40 -3.22
C LEU A 360 4.77 15.52 -2.20
N ALA A 361 5.83 15.39 -1.40
CA ALA A 361 6.21 16.42 -0.45
C ALA A 361 6.60 17.73 -1.16
N ASP A 362 7.40 17.67 -2.25
CA ASP A 362 7.78 18.84 -3.04
C ASP A 362 6.57 19.58 -3.58
N LEU A 363 5.62 18.88 -4.19
CA LEU A 363 4.38 19.47 -4.70
C LEU A 363 3.56 20.15 -3.59
N CYS A 364 3.39 19.47 -2.45
CA CYS A 364 2.67 20.03 -1.31
C CYS A 364 3.36 21.28 -0.72
N MET A 365 4.69 21.34 -0.77
CA MET A 365 5.48 22.47 -0.27
C MET A 365 5.45 23.67 -1.24
N ALA A 366 5.56 23.41 -2.53
CA ALA A 366 5.59 24.46 -3.56
C ALA A 366 4.28 25.26 -3.65
N ALA A 367 3.16 24.64 -3.34
CA ALA A 367 1.82 25.24 -3.46
C ALA A 367 1.49 26.35 -2.45
N GLY A 368 2.37 26.71 -1.57
CA GLY A 368 2.14 27.78 -0.57
C GLY A 368 3.25 28.83 -0.54
N ALA A 369 4.20 28.77 -1.48
CA ALA A 369 5.19 29.80 -1.63
C ALA A 369 4.53 31.06 -2.21
N PRO A 370 4.75 32.27 -1.64
CA PRO A 370 4.37 33.51 -2.32
C PRO A 370 5.09 33.56 -3.68
N ALA A 371 4.34 33.96 -4.73
CA ALA A 371 4.88 34.19 -6.06
C ALA A 371 5.92 35.31 -6.04
#